data_bd80f81913cdb58878db957805ca143a
#
_entry.id   bd80f81913cdb58878db957805ca143a
#
_cell.length_a   1.000
_cell.length_b   1.000
_cell.length_c   1.000
_cell.angle_alpha   90.00
_cell.angle_beta   90.00
_cell.angle_gamma   90.00
#
_symmetry.space_group_name_H-M   'P 1'
#
loop_
_entity.id
_entity.type
_entity.pdbx_description
1 polymer ?
#
loop_
_entity_poly.entity_id
_entity_poly.type
_entity_poly.pdbx_seq_one_letter_code
_entity_poly.pdbx_strand_id
1 'polypeptide(L)'
;MKYLVIYCTATPEGREVSSKEIRAWHTNPVSQGGHGWKQVGYTDMVHLDGRVERLVDNNEDANVDPWEMTNGAAGYNAVSRHIVYVGGCDKAMNPKDTRTEAQCEALKRYVQDFYRRFPQIKIVGHHQLNPGKACPSFDVPKWLREIGIRQV
;
A
#
# COMPACT_ATOMS: atom_id res chain seq x y z
N MET A 1 -6.07 -12.54 -9.10
CA MET A 1 -5.37 -11.28 -8.72
C MET A 1 -4.71 -10.68 -9.95
N LYS A 2 -4.89 -9.40 -10.16
CA LYS A 2 -4.30 -8.67 -11.31
C LYS A 2 -3.25 -7.66 -10.89
N TYR A 3 -3.35 -7.13 -9.66
CA TYR A 3 -2.48 -6.05 -9.21
C TYR A 3 -1.94 -6.27 -7.80
N LEU A 4 -0.71 -5.81 -7.60
CA LEU A 4 -0.22 -5.38 -6.30
C LEU A 4 -0.17 -3.85 -6.35
N VAL A 5 -0.89 -3.18 -5.46
CA VAL A 5 -1.00 -1.72 -5.44
C VAL A 5 -0.22 -1.17 -4.25
N ILE A 6 0.65 -0.20 -4.53
CA ILE A 6 1.50 0.43 -3.52
C ILE A 6 0.89 1.76 -3.10
N TYR A 7 0.80 1.98 -1.78
CA TYR A 7 0.22 3.17 -1.15
C TYR A 7 1.19 3.81 -0.17
N CYS A 8 0.89 5.06 0.18
CA CYS A 8 1.39 5.70 1.39
C CYS A 8 0.22 6.02 2.31
N THR A 9 0.50 6.20 3.60
CA THR A 9 -0.55 6.61 4.56
C THR A 9 -0.98 8.07 4.37
N ALA A 10 -0.24 8.85 3.56
CA ALA A 10 -0.44 10.28 3.36
C ALA A 10 -0.35 11.04 4.69
N THR A 11 0.63 10.70 5.49
CA THR A 11 0.91 11.31 6.79
C THR A 11 2.25 12.05 6.76
N PRO A 12 2.47 13.01 7.69
CA PRO A 12 3.71 13.77 7.72
C PRO A 12 4.95 12.91 7.94
N GLU A 13 6.04 13.26 7.29
CA GLU A 13 7.33 12.57 7.45
C GLU A 13 7.75 12.51 8.92
N GLY A 14 8.34 11.39 9.32
CA GLY A 14 8.82 11.18 10.69
C GLY A 14 7.75 10.79 11.69
N ARG A 15 6.47 10.79 11.30
CA ARG A 15 5.37 10.37 12.18
C ARG A 15 5.07 8.90 11.97
N GLU A 16 5.27 8.09 13.00
CA GLU A 16 4.85 6.68 12.97
C GLU A 16 3.32 6.59 13.00
N VAL A 17 2.79 5.56 12.37
CA VAL A 17 1.35 5.27 12.34
C VAL A 17 1.15 3.83 12.77
N SER A 18 0.25 3.61 13.72
CA SER A 18 -0.06 2.26 14.19
C SER A 18 -1.17 1.62 13.35
N SER A 19 -1.21 0.30 13.38
CA SER A 19 -2.32 -0.46 12.75
C SER A 19 -3.67 -0.09 13.35
N LYS A 20 -3.70 0.22 14.66
CA LYS A 20 -4.91 0.66 15.35
C LYS A 20 -5.43 1.97 14.75
N GLU A 21 -4.54 2.94 14.49
CA GLU A 21 -4.92 4.21 13.86
C GLU A 21 -5.49 3.99 12.46
N ILE A 22 -4.80 3.17 11.63
CA ILE A 22 -5.27 2.85 10.28
C ILE A 22 -6.65 2.20 10.31
N ARG A 23 -6.85 1.22 11.19
CA ARG A 23 -8.15 0.55 11.33
C ARG A 23 -9.24 1.54 11.75
N ALA A 24 -8.94 2.43 12.68
CA ALA A 24 -9.90 3.45 13.11
C ALA A 24 -10.26 4.40 11.96
N TRP A 25 -9.27 4.86 11.19
CA TRP A 25 -9.53 5.77 10.05
C TRP A 25 -10.39 5.10 8.98
N HIS A 26 -10.22 3.82 8.74
CA HIS A 26 -10.94 3.10 7.68
C HIS A 26 -12.28 2.53 8.15
N THR A 27 -12.34 1.95 9.35
CA THR A 27 -13.50 1.16 9.77
C THR A 27 -14.44 1.84 10.75
N ASN A 28 -14.00 2.90 11.44
CA ASN A 28 -14.90 3.65 12.31
C ASN A 28 -16.06 4.25 11.51
N PRO A 29 -17.25 4.40 12.13
CA PRO A 29 -18.38 5.01 11.44
C PRO A 29 -18.06 6.42 10.92
N VAL A 30 -18.70 6.82 9.84
CA VAL A 30 -18.55 8.17 9.28
C VAL A 30 -18.87 9.24 10.33
N SER A 31 -19.84 8.99 11.20
CA SER A 31 -20.19 9.88 12.32
C SER A 31 -19.05 10.10 13.33
N GLN A 32 -18.05 9.20 13.33
CA GLN A 32 -16.87 9.29 14.20
C GLN A 32 -15.60 9.64 13.41
N GLY A 33 -15.75 10.14 12.19
CA GLY A 33 -14.62 10.56 11.34
C GLY A 33 -13.94 9.46 10.52
N GLY A 34 -14.45 8.22 10.58
CA GLY A 34 -13.92 7.13 9.78
C GLY A 34 -14.62 7.00 8.43
N HIS A 35 -14.17 6.04 7.61
CA HIS A 35 -14.80 5.76 6.33
C HIS A 35 -16.00 4.80 6.44
N GLY A 36 -16.19 4.15 7.56
CA GLY A 36 -17.26 3.18 7.77
C GLY A 36 -17.08 1.88 6.98
N TRP A 37 -15.87 1.58 6.52
CA TRP A 37 -15.59 0.36 5.77
C TRP A 37 -15.68 -0.88 6.67
N LYS A 38 -16.05 -2.02 6.08
CA LYS A 38 -16.09 -3.30 6.80
C LYS A 38 -14.70 -3.87 7.02
N GLN A 39 -13.73 -3.52 6.15
CA GLN A 39 -12.38 -4.01 6.19
C GLN A 39 -11.41 -2.86 5.96
N VAL A 40 -10.23 -2.93 6.59
CA VAL A 40 -9.15 -1.97 6.36
C VAL A 40 -8.69 -1.99 4.90
N GLY A 41 -8.08 -0.89 4.44
CA GLY A 41 -7.71 -0.72 3.04
C GLY A 41 -6.47 -1.46 2.58
N TYR A 42 -5.65 -1.99 3.50
CA TYR A 42 -4.33 -2.54 3.17
C TYR A 42 -4.11 -3.93 3.74
N THR A 43 -3.40 -4.76 2.99
CA THR A 43 -3.01 -6.12 3.42
C THR A 43 -1.80 -6.07 4.37
N ASP A 44 -0.77 -5.32 3.98
CA ASP A 44 0.47 -5.18 4.75
C ASP A 44 0.87 -3.72 4.87
N MET A 45 1.50 -3.35 5.98
CA MET A 45 1.98 -2.00 6.26
C MET A 45 3.47 -2.00 6.60
N VAL A 46 4.22 -1.12 5.95
CA VAL A 46 5.66 -0.94 6.19
C VAL A 46 5.86 0.28 7.09
N HIS A 47 6.30 0.02 8.32
CA HIS A 47 6.58 1.06 9.32
C HIS A 47 7.86 1.82 9.02
N LEU A 48 8.09 2.94 9.71
CA LEU A 48 9.26 3.79 9.51
C LEU A 48 10.60 3.04 9.64
N ASP A 49 10.65 2.04 10.52
CA ASP A 49 11.84 1.21 10.75
C ASP A 49 11.99 0.06 9.75
N GLY A 50 11.08 -0.05 8.78
CA GLY A 50 11.07 -1.12 7.80
C GLY A 50 10.32 -2.38 8.23
N ARG A 51 9.77 -2.42 9.44
CA ARG A 51 8.97 -3.56 9.89
C ARG A 51 7.71 -3.67 9.07
N VAL A 52 7.43 -4.85 8.53
CA VAL A 52 6.21 -5.15 7.77
C VAL A 52 5.20 -5.81 8.70
N GLU A 53 4.05 -5.16 8.85
CA GLU A 53 2.96 -5.66 9.69
C GLU A 53 1.81 -6.13 8.82
N ARG A 54 1.37 -7.38 9.02
CA ARG A 54 0.18 -7.92 8.35
C ARG A 54 -1.07 -7.34 9.00
N LEU A 55 -1.92 -6.68 8.20
CA LEU A 55 -3.20 -6.12 8.66
C LEU A 55 -4.36 -7.06 8.37
N VAL A 56 -4.36 -7.71 7.23
CA VAL A 56 -5.40 -8.67 6.82
C VAL A 56 -4.71 -9.91 6.29
N ASP A 57 -5.07 -11.05 6.84
CA ASP A 57 -4.49 -12.32 6.43
C ASP A 57 -4.97 -12.73 5.03
N ASN A 58 -4.25 -13.67 4.42
CA ASN A 58 -4.61 -14.20 3.09
C ASN A 58 -3.97 -15.59 2.88
N ASN A 59 -4.35 -16.25 1.79
CA ASN A 59 -3.86 -17.59 1.45
C ASN A 59 -2.47 -17.60 0.80
N GLU A 60 -1.88 -16.43 0.53
CA GLU A 60 -0.59 -16.32 -0.16
C GLU A 60 -0.63 -16.94 -1.57
N ASP A 61 -1.80 -17.00 -2.20
CA ASP A 61 -1.98 -17.51 -3.57
C ASP A 61 -2.28 -16.38 -4.56
N ALA A 62 -2.51 -16.72 -5.82
CA ALA A 62 -2.78 -15.77 -6.89
C ALA A 62 -4.24 -15.30 -6.95
N ASN A 63 -5.06 -15.65 -5.98
CA ASN A 63 -6.47 -15.29 -5.92
C ASN A 63 -6.73 -14.34 -4.76
N VAL A 64 -7.77 -13.51 -4.91
CA VAL A 64 -8.27 -12.67 -3.81
C VAL A 64 -9.65 -13.17 -3.44
N ASP A 65 -9.72 -13.94 -2.36
CA ASP A 65 -10.99 -14.41 -1.84
C ASP A 65 -11.73 -13.27 -1.11
N PRO A 66 -13.07 -13.31 -1.03
CA PRO A 66 -13.84 -12.22 -0.39
C PRO A 66 -13.38 -11.85 1.02
N TRP A 67 -12.94 -12.84 1.81
CA TRP A 67 -12.49 -12.59 3.19
C TRP A 67 -11.12 -11.92 3.28
N GLU A 68 -10.32 -12.00 2.22
CA GLU A 68 -8.99 -11.37 2.12
C GLU A 68 -9.06 -9.95 1.57
N MET A 69 -10.17 -9.57 0.97
CA MET A 69 -10.27 -8.33 0.20
C MET A 69 -10.11 -7.10 1.09
N THR A 70 -9.23 -6.19 0.67
CA THR A 70 -9.00 -4.92 1.33
C THR A 70 -9.49 -3.76 0.48
N ASN A 71 -9.87 -2.64 1.11
CA ASN A 71 -10.59 -1.54 0.47
C ASN A 71 -9.69 -0.38 0.02
N GLY A 72 -8.54 -0.70 -0.59
CA GLY A 72 -7.56 0.31 -0.98
C GLY A 72 -7.88 1.11 -2.23
N ALA A 73 -8.53 0.49 -3.22
CA ALA A 73 -8.81 1.14 -4.51
C ALA A 73 -10.17 0.71 -5.04
N ALA A 74 -11.15 1.61 -5.01
CA ALA A 74 -12.50 1.34 -5.49
C ALA A 74 -12.48 0.83 -6.94
N GLY A 75 -13.20 -0.25 -7.20
CA GLY A 75 -13.26 -0.90 -8.50
C GLY A 75 -12.16 -1.93 -8.75
N TYR A 76 -11.12 -1.99 -7.91
CA TYR A 76 -9.98 -2.90 -8.08
C TYR A 76 -9.80 -3.86 -6.92
N ASN A 77 -10.56 -3.70 -5.83
CA ASN A 77 -10.35 -4.44 -4.59
C ASN A 77 -10.45 -5.96 -4.76
N ALA A 78 -11.35 -6.42 -5.59
CA ALA A 78 -11.56 -7.86 -5.81
C ALA A 78 -10.42 -8.53 -6.60
N VAL A 79 -9.55 -7.75 -7.23
CA VAL A 79 -8.46 -8.26 -8.08
C VAL A 79 -7.07 -7.79 -7.64
N SER A 80 -6.97 -7.20 -6.44
CA SER A 80 -5.73 -6.55 -5.98
C SER A 80 -5.38 -6.93 -4.55
N ARG A 81 -4.08 -6.91 -4.25
CA ARG A 81 -3.58 -6.77 -2.88
C ARG A 81 -2.94 -5.41 -2.74
N HIS A 82 -2.93 -4.90 -1.54
CA HIS A 82 -2.55 -3.53 -1.24
C HIS A 82 -1.47 -3.50 -0.17
N ILE A 83 -0.36 -2.82 -0.46
CA ILE A 83 0.71 -2.59 0.52
C ILE A 83 0.88 -1.10 0.72
N VAL A 84 1.01 -0.66 1.97
CA VAL A 84 1.15 0.74 2.34
C VAL A 84 2.46 0.96 3.10
N TYR A 85 3.14 2.08 2.85
CA TYR A 85 4.22 2.53 3.73
C TYR A 85 3.78 3.76 4.52
N VAL A 86 4.28 3.89 5.74
CA VAL A 86 3.98 5.03 6.62
C VAL A 86 4.70 6.28 6.11
N GLY A 87 3.96 7.33 5.79
CA GLY A 87 4.49 8.59 5.28
C GLY A 87 3.79 9.08 4.03
N GLY A 88 4.55 9.69 3.13
CA GLY A 88 4.05 10.16 1.83
C GLY A 88 3.77 11.66 1.78
N CYS A 89 3.93 12.39 2.88
CA CYS A 89 3.77 13.86 2.92
C CYS A 89 4.93 14.51 3.68
N ASP A 90 5.23 15.76 3.32
CA ASP A 90 6.12 16.59 4.14
C ASP A 90 5.37 17.10 5.37
N LYS A 91 6.04 17.88 6.21
CA LYS A 91 5.44 18.41 7.45
C LYS A 91 4.30 19.40 7.18
N ALA A 92 4.22 19.97 5.98
CA ALA A 92 3.14 20.85 5.56
C ALA A 92 2.03 20.08 4.83
N MET A 93 2.05 18.76 4.84
CA MET A 93 1.08 17.86 4.20
C MET A 93 1.07 17.93 2.68
N ASN A 94 2.18 18.35 2.06
CA ASN A 94 2.34 18.25 0.62
C ASN A 94 2.88 16.85 0.25
N PRO A 95 2.45 16.27 -0.87
CA PRO A 95 2.98 14.99 -1.31
C PRO A 95 4.50 15.01 -1.45
N LYS A 96 5.15 14.00 -0.87
CA LYS A 96 6.60 13.86 -0.88
C LYS A 96 6.98 12.41 -0.71
N ASP A 97 7.99 11.95 -1.42
CA ASP A 97 8.59 10.64 -1.18
C ASP A 97 9.38 10.70 0.12
N THR A 98 8.76 10.20 1.19
CA THR A 98 9.32 10.22 2.55
C THR A 98 9.85 8.86 2.98
N ARG A 99 9.97 7.91 2.06
CA ARG A 99 10.44 6.56 2.40
C ARG A 99 11.81 6.65 3.09
N THR A 100 11.90 6.05 4.28
CA THR A 100 13.18 5.89 4.96
C THR A 100 14.02 4.86 4.20
N GLU A 101 15.31 4.81 4.47
CA GLU A 101 16.19 3.79 3.90
C GLU A 101 15.68 2.38 4.25
N ALA A 102 15.25 2.18 5.51
CA ALA A 102 14.68 0.91 5.97
C ALA A 102 13.38 0.57 5.23
N GLN A 103 12.53 1.54 4.97
CA GLN A 103 11.30 1.34 4.18
C GLN A 103 11.62 0.99 2.73
N CYS A 104 12.57 1.66 2.11
CA CYS A 104 12.99 1.36 0.74
C CYS A 104 13.46 -0.09 0.62
N GLU A 105 14.26 -0.55 1.58
CA GLU A 105 14.76 -1.93 1.59
C GLU A 105 13.63 -2.94 1.81
N ALA A 106 12.73 -2.67 2.75
CA ALA A 106 11.61 -3.55 3.04
C ALA A 106 10.63 -3.66 1.86
N LEU A 107 10.29 -2.51 1.23
CA LEU A 107 9.44 -2.49 0.04
C LEU A 107 10.09 -3.24 -1.12
N LYS A 108 11.38 -3.05 -1.35
CA LYS A 108 12.12 -3.75 -2.38
C LYS A 108 12.01 -5.26 -2.20
N ARG A 109 12.29 -5.76 -1.01
CA ARG A 109 12.22 -7.20 -0.70
C ARG A 109 10.80 -7.74 -0.88
N TYR A 110 9.81 -7.02 -0.38
CA TYR A 110 8.41 -7.40 -0.47
C TYR A 110 7.98 -7.51 -1.94
N VAL A 111 8.26 -6.49 -2.72
CA VAL A 111 7.84 -6.41 -4.11
C VAL A 111 8.59 -7.42 -5.00
N GLN A 112 9.89 -7.60 -4.78
CA GLN A 112 10.68 -8.59 -5.50
C GLN A 112 10.19 -10.01 -5.22
N ASP A 113 9.90 -10.33 -3.95
CA ASP A 113 9.35 -11.62 -3.56
C ASP A 113 7.96 -11.85 -4.16
N PHE A 114 7.13 -10.82 -4.12
CA PHE A 114 5.78 -10.87 -4.67
C PHE A 114 5.81 -11.11 -6.19
N TYR A 115 6.66 -10.37 -6.91
CA TYR A 115 6.82 -10.53 -8.36
C TYR A 115 7.35 -11.92 -8.72
N ARG A 116 8.29 -12.46 -7.93
CA ARG A 116 8.83 -13.81 -8.16
C ARG A 116 7.74 -14.87 -8.04
N ARG A 117 6.83 -14.71 -7.07
CA ARG A 117 5.72 -15.65 -6.86
C ARG A 117 4.59 -15.49 -7.88
N PHE A 118 4.35 -14.27 -8.31
CA PHE A 118 3.22 -13.92 -9.20
C PHE A 118 3.68 -13.05 -10.36
N PRO A 119 4.47 -13.60 -11.31
CA PRO A 119 5.09 -12.79 -12.36
C PRO A 119 4.11 -12.22 -13.39
N GLN A 120 2.87 -12.70 -13.46
CA GLN A 120 1.86 -12.19 -14.41
C GLN A 120 1.08 -10.99 -13.88
N ILE A 121 1.16 -10.66 -12.59
CA ILE A 121 0.46 -9.52 -12.04
C ILE A 121 1.19 -8.22 -12.39
N LYS A 122 0.46 -7.10 -12.34
CA LYS A 122 1.04 -5.78 -12.45
C LYS A 122 1.23 -5.15 -11.09
N ILE A 123 2.40 -4.55 -10.89
CA ILE A 123 2.72 -3.78 -9.69
C ILE A 123 2.55 -2.31 -10.06
N VAL A 124 1.68 -1.61 -9.35
CA VAL A 124 1.33 -0.21 -9.67
C VAL A 124 1.27 0.62 -8.39
N GLY A 125 1.41 1.94 -8.54
CA GLY A 125 1.09 2.89 -7.48
C GLY A 125 -0.40 3.24 -7.55
N HIS A 126 -0.97 3.68 -6.43
CA HIS A 126 -2.38 4.06 -6.37
C HIS A 126 -2.74 5.12 -7.43
N HIS A 127 -1.86 6.09 -7.68
CA HIS A 127 -2.10 7.14 -8.68
C HIS A 127 -2.24 6.60 -10.11
N GLN A 128 -1.72 5.42 -10.40
CA GLN A 128 -1.87 4.81 -11.72
C GLN A 128 -3.28 4.25 -11.93
N LEU A 129 -3.98 3.89 -10.85
CA LEU A 129 -5.37 3.45 -10.90
C LEU A 129 -6.35 4.60 -10.66
N ASN A 130 -5.90 5.66 -9.98
CA ASN A 130 -6.69 6.86 -9.70
C ASN A 130 -5.80 8.10 -9.90
N PRO A 131 -5.78 8.68 -11.11
CA PRO A 131 -4.89 9.80 -11.42
C PRO A 131 -5.09 11.06 -10.57
N GLY A 132 -6.22 11.18 -9.87
CA GLY A 132 -6.45 12.28 -8.93
C GLY A 132 -5.68 12.17 -7.60
N LYS A 133 -4.97 11.06 -7.37
CA LYS A 133 -4.20 10.83 -6.15
C LYS A 133 -2.71 10.98 -6.42
N ALA A 134 -1.98 11.54 -5.45
CA ALA A 134 -0.51 11.58 -5.50
C ALA A 134 0.12 10.29 -4.93
N CYS A 135 -0.62 9.57 -4.10
CA CYS A 135 -0.19 8.32 -3.45
C CYS A 135 0.35 7.30 -4.47
N PRO A 136 1.49 6.68 -4.25
CA PRO A 136 2.29 6.64 -3.02
C PRO A 136 3.39 7.73 -2.93
N SER A 137 3.29 8.79 -3.69
CA SER A 137 4.18 9.96 -3.68
C SER A 137 5.59 9.69 -4.23
N PHE A 138 5.73 8.65 -5.04
CA PHE A 138 6.93 8.40 -5.83
C PHE A 138 6.57 7.70 -7.15
N ASP A 139 7.48 7.74 -8.11
CA ASP A 139 7.30 7.14 -9.44
C ASP A 139 7.52 5.63 -9.36
N VAL A 140 6.43 4.87 -9.25
CA VAL A 140 6.50 3.40 -9.10
C VAL A 140 7.11 2.73 -10.33
N PRO A 141 6.71 3.02 -11.58
CA PRO A 141 7.35 2.41 -12.74
C PRO A 141 8.87 2.60 -12.80
N LYS A 142 9.34 3.82 -12.50
CA LYS A 142 10.78 4.11 -12.46
C LYS A 142 11.47 3.31 -11.37
N TRP A 143 10.89 3.29 -10.17
CA TRP A 143 11.43 2.54 -9.04
C TRP A 143 11.51 1.03 -9.32
N LEU A 144 10.48 0.47 -9.97
CA LEU A 144 10.50 -0.95 -10.33
C LEU A 144 11.69 -1.29 -11.24
N ARG A 145 11.98 -0.42 -12.22
CA ARG A 145 13.16 -0.61 -13.07
C ARG A 145 14.46 -0.55 -12.26
N GLU A 146 14.53 0.37 -11.30
CA GLU A 146 15.70 0.51 -10.43
C GLU A 146 15.97 -0.75 -9.59
N ILE A 147 14.91 -1.45 -9.18
CA ILE A 147 15.05 -2.69 -8.40
C ILE A 147 15.04 -3.96 -9.27
N GLY A 148 15.14 -3.81 -10.59
CA GLY A 148 15.30 -4.93 -11.51
C GLY A 148 14.02 -5.62 -11.95
N ILE A 149 12.87 -4.98 -11.77
CA ILE A 149 11.57 -5.53 -12.20
C ILE A 149 11.16 -4.87 -13.50
N ARG A 150 10.99 -5.70 -14.53
CA ARG A 150 10.53 -5.27 -15.84
C ARG A 150 9.19 -5.91 -16.12
N GLN A 151 8.11 -5.11 -16.02
CA GLN A 151 6.77 -5.57 -16.39
C GLN A 151 6.46 -5.20 -17.84
N VAL A 152 5.68 -6.03 -18.46
CA VAL A 152 5.23 -5.81 -19.84
C VAL A 152 3.93 -5.00 -19.85
#